data_54106d0708f5a71b812404c73574f3d8
#
_entry.id   54106d0708f5a71b812404c73574f3d8
#
_cell.length_a   1.000
_cell.length_b   1.000
_cell.length_c   1.000
_cell.angle_alpha   90.00
_cell.angle_beta   90.00
_cell.angle_gamma   90.00
#
_symmetry.space_group_name_H-M   'P 1'
#
loop_
_entity.id
_entity.type
_entity.pdbx_description
1 polymer ?
#
loop_
_entity_poly.entity_id
_entity_poly.type
_entity_poly.pdbx_seq_one_letter_code
_entity_poly.pdbx_strand_id
1 'polypeptide(L)'
;MTPEQRLAAFRDALARRPDDPFARYSVAMALRSAGDGPGAVAEFRETTRRAPDYVPSYLMLGQVLVELGLHGEALSAFEEGIAAARRRADGHAERELEGAAEAVRTRGNTP
;
A
#
# COMPACT_ATOMS: atom_id res chain seq x y z
N MET A 1 -8.67 16.39 -15.07
CA MET A 1 -9.07 14.97 -15.00
C MET A 1 -9.67 14.70 -13.62
N THR A 2 -10.85 14.12 -13.58
CA THR A 2 -11.52 13.75 -12.33
C THR A 2 -10.88 12.49 -11.74
N PRO A 3 -11.11 12.21 -10.43
CA PRO A 3 -10.65 10.93 -9.84
C PRO A 3 -11.17 9.72 -10.60
N GLU A 4 -12.41 9.75 -11.07
CA GLU A 4 -13.03 8.65 -11.82
C GLU A 4 -12.35 8.46 -13.19
N GLN A 5 -12.04 9.56 -13.86
CA GLN A 5 -11.34 9.51 -15.14
C GLN A 5 -9.92 8.95 -14.96
N ARG A 6 -9.24 9.37 -13.90
CA ARG A 6 -7.90 8.89 -13.58
C ARG A 6 -7.92 7.39 -13.29
N LEU A 7 -8.90 6.95 -12.49
CA LEU A 7 -9.06 5.53 -12.16
C LEU A 7 -9.28 4.69 -13.42
N ALA A 8 -10.16 5.17 -14.33
CA ALA A 8 -10.43 4.48 -15.58
C ALA A 8 -9.16 4.34 -16.42
N ALA A 9 -8.34 5.41 -16.49
CA ALA A 9 -7.10 5.39 -17.23
C ALA A 9 -6.10 4.37 -16.66
N PHE A 10 -5.98 4.31 -15.32
CA PHE A 10 -5.08 3.35 -14.68
C PHE A 10 -5.58 1.92 -14.80
N ARG A 11 -6.89 1.69 -14.76
CA ARG A 11 -7.46 0.37 -15.00
C ARG A 11 -7.19 -0.11 -16.42
N ASP A 12 -7.27 0.79 -17.38
CA ASP A 12 -6.97 0.49 -18.76
C ASP A 12 -5.49 0.10 -18.92
N ALA A 13 -4.59 0.85 -18.28
CA ALA A 13 -3.16 0.53 -18.29
C ALA A 13 -2.88 -0.83 -17.64
N LEU A 14 -3.56 -1.14 -16.53
CA LEU A 14 -3.42 -2.44 -15.86
C LEU A 14 -3.90 -3.58 -16.74
N ALA A 15 -5.01 -3.37 -17.47
CA ALA A 15 -5.53 -4.38 -18.38
C ALA A 15 -4.51 -4.74 -19.48
N ARG A 16 -3.72 -3.75 -19.92
CA ARG A 16 -2.66 -3.96 -20.91
C ARG A 16 -1.40 -4.59 -20.32
N ARG A 17 -1.16 -4.40 -19.04
CA ARG A 17 0.06 -4.87 -18.33
C ARG A 17 -0.34 -5.49 -16.99
N PRO A 18 -1.04 -6.63 -17.01
CA PRO A 18 -1.60 -7.20 -15.78
C PRO A 18 -0.57 -7.67 -14.77
N ASP A 19 0.68 -7.89 -15.20
CA ASP A 19 1.75 -8.34 -14.30
C ASP A 19 2.66 -7.19 -13.85
N ASP A 20 2.38 -5.96 -14.27
CA ASP A 20 3.17 -4.80 -13.87
C ASP A 20 2.72 -4.33 -12.46
N PRO A 21 3.56 -4.47 -11.43
CA PRO A 21 3.16 -4.05 -10.08
C PRO A 21 2.89 -2.55 -9.99
N PHE A 22 3.61 -1.73 -10.77
CA PHE A 22 3.38 -0.29 -10.77
C PHE A 22 1.98 0.04 -11.33
N ALA A 23 1.53 -0.69 -12.35
CA ALA A 23 0.20 -0.46 -12.93
C ALA A 23 -0.90 -0.75 -11.89
N ARG A 24 -0.79 -1.85 -11.16
CA ARG A 24 -1.77 -2.20 -10.11
C ARG A 24 -1.67 -1.23 -8.93
N TYR A 25 -0.46 -0.88 -8.52
CA TYR A 25 -0.23 0.12 -7.49
C TYR A 25 -0.94 1.45 -7.84
N SER A 26 -0.85 1.86 -9.11
CA SER A 26 -1.50 3.10 -9.58
C SER A 26 -3.02 3.02 -9.49
N VAL A 27 -3.60 1.86 -9.80
CA VAL A 27 -5.05 1.64 -9.64
C VAL A 27 -5.43 1.77 -8.17
N ALA A 28 -4.65 1.16 -7.27
CA ALA A 28 -4.90 1.23 -5.83
C ALA A 28 -4.83 2.69 -5.33
N MET A 29 -3.85 3.45 -5.77
CA MET A 29 -3.72 4.86 -5.40
C MET A 29 -4.91 5.68 -5.90
N ALA A 30 -5.37 5.40 -7.12
CA ALA A 30 -6.52 6.09 -7.69
C ALA A 30 -7.80 5.76 -6.93
N LEU A 31 -7.97 4.51 -6.50
CA LEU A 31 -9.11 4.10 -5.66
C LEU A 31 -9.09 4.85 -4.33
N ARG A 32 -7.93 4.96 -3.71
CA ARG A 32 -7.76 5.73 -2.47
C ARG A 32 -8.19 7.19 -2.68
N SER A 33 -7.72 7.81 -3.76
CA SER A 33 -8.05 9.20 -4.08
C SER A 33 -9.55 9.39 -4.34
N ALA A 34 -10.21 8.37 -4.88
CA ALA A 34 -11.64 8.40 -5.15
C ALA A 34 -12.48 8.09 -3.89
N GLY A 35 -11.86 7.86 -2.76
CA GLY A 35 -12.55 7.58 -1.51
C GLY A 35 -12.90 6.11 -1.30
N ASP A 36 -12.43 5.21 -2.15
CA ASP A 36 -12.67 3.78 -2.02
C ASP A 36 -11.49 3.11 -1.31
N GLY A 37 -11.43 3.29 0.02
CA GLY A 37 -10.40 2.67 0.86
C GLY A 37 -10.38 1.15 0.76
N PRO A 38 -11.51 0.47 0.93
CA PRO A 38 -11.56 -1.00 0.81
C PRO A 38 -11.09 -1.50 -0.55
N GLY A 39 -11.48 -0.83 -1.65
CA GLY A 39 -11.00 -1.18 -2.98
C GLY A 39 -9.50 -0.99 -3.12
N ALA A 40 -8.96 0.09 -2.56
CA ALA A 40 -7.52 0.34 -2.56
C ALA A 40 -6.78 -0.77 -1.81
N VAL A 41 -7.28 -1.17 -0.64
CA VAL A 41 -6.67 -2.26 0.15
C VAL A 41 -6.63 -3.54 -0.68
N ALA A 42 -7.73 -3.91 -1.35
CA ALA A 42 -7.78 -5.12 -2.16
C ALA A 42 -6.71 -5.10 -3.25
N GLU A 43 -6.55 -3.97 -3.95
CA GLU A 43 -5.58 -3.86 -5.02
C GLU A 43 -4.14 -3.83 -4.49
N PHE A 44 -3.88 -3.16 -3.36
CA PHE A 44 -2.56 -3.19 -2.75
C PHE A 44 -2.19 -4.61 -2.29
N ARG A 45 -3.13 -5.35 -1.69
CA ARG A 45 -2.89 -6.73 -1.26
C ARG A 45 -2.57 -7.63 -2.45
N GLU A 46 -3.29 -7.45 -3.56
CA GLU A 46 -3.00 -8.20 -4.77
C GLU A 46 -1.60 -7.87 -5.31
N THR A 47 -1.20 -6.61 -5.22
CA THR A 47 0.14 -6.18 -5.63
C THR A 47 1.21 -6.85 -4.77
N THR A 48 1.04 -6.86 -3.44
CA THR A 48 2.03 -7.49 -2.55
C THR A 48 2.07 -9.01 -2.73
N ARG A 49 0.94 -9.63 -3.08
CA ARG A 49 0.88 -11.05 -3.34
C ARG A 49 1.63 -11.42 -4.63
N ARG A 50 1.43 -10.64 -5.68
CA ARG A 50 2.05 -10.91 -7.01
C ARG A 50 3.50 -10.47 -7.07
N ALA A 51 3.84 -9.38 -6.38
CA ALA A 51 5.17 -8.78 -6.42
C ALA A 51 5.62 -8.45 -4.99
N PRO A 52 6.00 -9.48 -4.21
CA PRO A 52 6.32 -9.28 -2.79
C PRO A 52 7.53 -8.37 -2.54
N ASP A 53 8.35 -8.10 -3.55
CA ASP A 53 9.48 -7.20 -3.42
C ASP A 53 9.21 -5.79 -3.97
N TYR A 54 7.96 -5.51 -4.35
CA TYR A 54 7.57 -4.16 -4.73
C TYR A 54 7.24 -3.36 -3.47
N VAL A 55 8.28 -2.79 -2.86
CA VAL A 55 8.24 -2.20 -1.52
C VAL A 55 7.19 -1.09 -1.35
N PRO A 56 6.98 -0.17 -2.32
CA PRO A 56 6.02 0.93 -2.13
C PRO A 56 4.61 0.51 -1.74
N SER A 57 4.17 -0.68 -2.16
CA SER A 57 2.80 -1.16 -1.88
C SER A 57 2.55 -1.36 -0.41
N TYR A 58 3.56 -1.78 0.36
CA TYR A 58 3.39 -2.06 1.79
C TYR A 58 3.14 -0.78 2.59
N LEU A 59 3.86 0.28 2.29
CA LEU A 59 3.67 1.55 2.98
C LEU A 59 2.27 2.10 2.72
N MET A 60 1.87 2.12 1.45
CA MET A 60 0.56 2.64 1.07
C MET A 60 -0.58 1.77 1.62
N LEU A 61 -0.43 0.45 1.55
CA LEU A 61 -1.39 -0.48 2.14
C LEU A 61 -1.58 -0.19 3.63
N GLY A 62 -0.48 -0.10 4.36
CA GLY A 62 -0.54 0.19 5.78
C GLY A 62 -1.20 1.53 6.09
N GLN A 63 -0.91 2.56 5.30
CA GLN A 63 -1.50 3.88 5.50
C GLN A 63 -3.02 3.86 5.29
N VAL A 64 -3.51 3.18 4.25
CA VAL A 64 -4.94 3.07 4.01
C VAL A 64 -5.61 2.27 5.13
N LEU A 65 -4.96 1.21 5.61
CA LEU A 65 -5.49 0.43 6.73
C LEU A 65 -5.59 1.28 8.01
N VAL A 66 -4.61 2.16 8.25
CA VAL A 66 -4.70 3.12 9.37
C VAL A 66 -5.91 4.04 9.19
N GLU A 67 -6.09 4.57 7.98
CA GLU A 67 -7.22 5.45 7.66
C GLU A 67 -8.56 4.76 7.91
N LEU A 68 -8.61 3.44 7.70
CA LEU A 68 -9.81 2.64 7.92
C LEU A 68 -9.96 2.18 9.37
N GLY A 69 -9.03 2.53 10.25
CA GLY A 69 -9.06 2.11 11.66
C GLY A 69 -8.60 0.69 11.90
N LEU A 70 -8.01 0.03 10.90
CA LEU A 70 -7.57 -1.36 10.99
C LEU A 70 -6.10 -1.41 11.40
N HIS A 71 -5.82 -1.00 12.64
CA HIS A 71 -4.45 -0.77 13.11
C HIS A 71 -3.61 -2.05 13.19
N GLY A 72 -4.19 -3.18 13.60
CA GLY A 72 -3.47 -4.46 13.64
C GLY A 72 -3.05 -4.92 12.26
N GLU A 73 -3.94 -4.82 11.28
CA GLU A 73 -3.63 -5.17 9.89
C GLU A 73 -2.59 -4.20 9.31
N ALA A 74 -2.69 -2.92 9.66
CA ALA A 74 -1.73 -1.91 9.21
C ALA A 74 -0.33 -2.24 9.73
N LEU A 75 -0.21 -2.60 11.01
CA LEU A 75 1.08 -2.99 11.60
C LEU A 75 1.67 -4.18 10.86
N SER A 76 0.86 -5.20 10.57
CA SER A 76 1.32 -6.38 9.81
C SER A 76 1.83 -5.97 8.43
N ALA A 77 1.12 -5.08 7.74
CA ALA A 77 1.56 -4.61 6.41
C ALA A 77 2.90 -3.89 6.49
N PHE A 78 3.09 -3.02 7.49
CA PHE A 78 4.37 -2.33 7.68
C PHE A 78 5.50 -3.31 7.98
N GLU A 79 5.26 -4.31 8.82
CA GLU A 79 6.27 -5.31 9.16
C GLU A 79 6.67 -6.15 7.96
N GLU A 80 5.69 -6.55 7.13
CA GLU A 80 5.97 -7.25 5.87
C GLU A 80 6.78 -6.36 4.92
N GLY A 81 6.45 -5.07 4.89
CA GLY A 81 7.17 -4.09 4.08
C GLY A 81 8.62 -3.92 4.53
N ILE A 82 8.86 -3.92 5.85
CA ILE A 82 10.21 -3.86 6.40
C ILE A 82 11.04 -5.06 5.91
N ALA A 83 10.45 -6.26 5.96
CA ALA A 83 11.13 -7.45 5.46
C ALA A 83 11.45 -7.34 3.96
N ALA A 84 10.50 -6.84 3.16
CA ALA A 84 10.71 -6.63 1.73
C ALA A 84 11.82 -5.59 1.46
N ALA A 85 11.82 -4.48 2.22
CA ALA A 85 12.84 -3.44 2.09
C ALA A 85 14.24 -3.99 2.40
N ARG A 86 14.33 -4.85 3.41
CA ARG A 86 15.59 -5.51 3.76
C ARG A 86 16.07 -6.43 2.64
N ARG A 87 15.16 -7.21 2.04
CA ARG A 87 15.52 -8.07 0.89
C ARG A 87 16.04 -7.25 -0.28
N ARG A 88 15.55 -6.03 -0.44
CA ARG A 88 15.95 -5.12 -1.52
C ARG A 88 17.12 -4.23 -1.13
N ALA A 89 17.61 -4.32 0.10
CA ALA A 89 18.64 -3.44 0.66
C ALA A 89 18.24 -1.95 0.52
N ASP A 90 16.95 -1.66 0.67
CA ASP A 90 16.38 -0.30 0.56
C ASP A 90 16.27 0.29 1.97
N GLY A 91 17.38 0.88 2.45
CA GLY A 91 17.44 1.43 3.79
C GLY A 91 16.51 2.61 4.02
N HIS A 92 16.27 3.42 2.99
CA HIS A 92 15.34 4.55 3.11
C HIS A 92 13.91 4.05 3.34
N ALA A 93 13.47 3.11 2.53
CA ALA A 93 12.13 2.53 2.68
C ALA A 93 11.99 1.80 4.01
N GLU A 94 13.05 1.08 4.44
CA GLU A 94 13.03 0.39 5.72
C GLU A 94 12.78 1.36 6.87
N ARG A 95 13.51 2.47 6.90
CA ARG A 95 13.34 3.48 7.96
C ARG A 95 11.96 4.12 7.93
N GLU A 96 11.44 4.38 6.75
CA GLU A 96 10.11 4.96 6.59
C GLU A 96 9.03 4.02 7.12
N LEU A 97 9.14 2.73 6.79
CA LEU A 97 8.20 1.71 7.25
C LEU A 97 8.32 1.48 8.76
N GLU A 98 9.54 1.51 9.31
CA GLU A 98 9.75 1.39 10.76
C GLU A 98 9.10 2.54 11.51
N GLY A 99 9.23 3.76 10.98
CA GLY A 99 8.56 4.94 11.56
C GLY A 99 7.05 4.80 11.56
N ALA A 100 6.48 4.32 10.43
CA ALA A 100 5.05 4.10 10.32
C ALA A 100 4.56 3.02 11.30
N ALA A 101 5.32 1.92 11.42
CA ALA A 101 5.00 0.85 12.36
C ALA A 101 5.02 1.36 13.82
N GLU A 102 6.03 2.13 14.16
CA GLU A 102 6.15 2.69 15.50
C GLU A 102 4.99 3.62 15.83
N ALA A 103 4.56 4.43 14.87
CA ALA A 103 3.41 5.32 15.06
C ALA A 103 2.14 4.54 15.38
N VAL A 104 1.94 3.38 14.75
CA VAL A 104 0.78 2.52 15.03
C VAL A 104 0.90 1.89 16.41
N ARG A 105 2.08 1.40 16.77
CA ARG A 105 2.31 0.79 18.11
C ARG A 105 2.05 1.80 19.23
N THR A 106 2.58 3.02 19.07
CA THR A 106 2.41 4.08 20.06
C THR A 106 0.93 4.45 20.22
N ARG A 107 0.21 4.57 19.09
CA ARG A 107 -1.22 4.88 19.13
C ARG A 107 -2.02 3.78 19.83
N GLY A 108 -1.66 2.51 19.61
CA GLY A 108 -2.30 1.36 20.23
C GLY A 108 -2.08 1.30 21.74
N ASN A 109 -1.01 1.95 22.23
CA ASN A 109 -0.67 1.98 23.65
C ASN A 109 -1.22 3.21 24.39
N THR A 110 -1.90 4.11 23.68
CA THR A 110 -2.51 5.29 24.29
C THR A 110 -3.79 4.89 25.03
N PRO A 111 -3.96 5.27 26.32
CA PRO A 111 -5.16 4.97 27.09
C PRO A 111 -6.41 5.57 26.47
#